data_6c98da38cff218b33b017f20d814614a
#
_entry.id   6c98da38cff218b33b017f20d814614a
#
_cell.length_a   1.000
_cell.length_b   1.000
_cell.length_c   1.000
_cell.angle_alpha   90.00
_cell.angle_beta   90.00
_cell.angle_gamma   90.00
#
_symmetry.space_group_name_H-M   'P 1'
#
loop_
_entity.id
_entity.type
_entity.pdbx_description
1 polymer ?
#
loop_
_entity_poly.entity_id
_entity_poly.type
_entity_poly.pdbx_seq_one_letter_code
_entity_poly.pdbx_strand_id
1 'polypeptide(L)'
;SKSATDFLSTTMLEAPADTNDYPIVNKLTVERKDIDYTLELDYDEDAANNTNMGGTVASHEMVSPVPAYLSVDRSTPVVTGMFGLKAEKVAVPHPSAEDIANAGLDDPFGTATMACADGNTYVLTFGERFTEKDEENGTETAYYYAMLNGVDAIYQVTGENLVWATTTPTDIASKLVLGTYVWDVGSLDVSVGEQKFQFQVTGSDKDTAVVTLNGESTDKERYRQFYSFLLNTTAETVKLDGEELTLVYESEILGITE
;
A
#
# COMPACT_ATOMS: atom_id res chain seq x y z
N SER A 1 -39.28 7.16 -9.11
CA SER A 1 -39.49 7.87 -7.82
C SER A 1 -38.27 7.62 -6.95
N LYS A 2 -37.69 8.65 -6.36
CA LYS A 2 -36.59 8.51 -5.40
C LYS A 2 -37.08 7.81 -4.14
N SER A 3 -36.30 6.89 -3.59
CA SER A 3 -36.57 6.23 -2.32
C SER A 3 -36.13 7.14 -1.16
N ALA A 4 -36.57 6.85 0.06
CA ALA A 4 -36.15 7.60 1.24
C ALA A 4 -34.63 7.45 1.49
N THR A 5 -34.03 6.35 1.06
CA THR A 5 -32.59 6.08 1.16
C THR A 5 -31.74 6.94 0.24
N ASP A 6 -32.32 7.47 -0.87
CA ASP A 6 -31.60 8.35 -1.81
C ASP A 6 -31.23 9.72 -1.20
N PHE A 7 -31.73 10.02 -0.01
CA PHE A 7 -31.43 11.26 0.72
C PHE A 7 -30.44 11.06 1.88
N LEU A 8 -29.98 9.82 2.13
CA LEU A 8 -28.98 9.53 3.16
C LEU A 8 -27.56 9.80 2.61
N SER A 9 -26.66 10.18 3.51
CA SER A 9 -25.26 10.35 3.15
C SER A 9 -24.65 9.02 2.68
N THR A 10 -23.99 9.03 1.53
CA THR A 10 -23.21 7.89 1.05
C THR A 10 -21.76 7.93 1.51
N THR A 11 -21.35 8.98 2.24
CA THR A 11 -20.03 9.03 2.88
C THR A 11 -20.08 8.16 4.13
N MET A 12 -19.26 7.11 4.14
CA MET A 12 -19.17 6.15 5.24
C MET A 12 -18.30 6.69 6.37
N LEU A 13 -17.22 7.37 6.03
CA LEU A 13 -16.32 8.05 6.97
C LEU A 13 -15.98 9.43 6.39
N GLU A 14 -16.28 10.48 7.16
CA GLU A 14 -15.88 11.84 6.76
C GLU A 14 -14.36 11.98 6.81
N ALA A 15 -13.80 12.69 5.85
CA ALA A 15 -12.39 13.03 5.82
C ALA A 15 -12.18 14.48 6.24
N PRO A 16 -11.08 14.81 6.94
CA PRO A 16 -10.64 16.19 7.06
C PRO A 16 -10.52 16.87 5.68
N ALA A 17 -10.76 18.18 5.64
CA ALA A 17 -10.75 18.93 4.38
C ALA A 17 -9.36 18.99 3.73
N ASP A 18 -8.30 18.94 4.55
CA ASP A 18 -6.91 18.86 4.11
C ASP A 18 -6.35 17.48 4.46
N THR A 19 -5.68 16.84 3.52
CA THR A 19 -5.01 15.54 3.73
C THR A 19 -3.88 15.61 4.76
N ASN A 20 -3.31 16.79 4.99
CA ASN A 20 -2.32 17.02 6.05
C ASN A 20 -2.93 16.92 7.46
N ASP A 21 -4.27 17.05 7.57
CA ASP A 21 -5.00 16.95 8.83
C ASP A 21 -5.47 15.49 9.11
N TYR A 22 -5.16 14.55 8.21
CA TYR A 22 -5.49 13.15 8.46
C TYR A 22 -4.73 12.65 9.67
N PRO A 23 -5.39 11.93 10.60
CA PRO A 23 -4.68 11.24 11.66
C PRO A 23 -3.65 10.27 11.07
N ILE A 24 -2.48 10.19 11.69
CA ILE A 24 -1.50 9.15 11.34
C ILE A 24 -2.16 7.78 11.57
N VAL A 25 -2.15 6.95 10.56
CA VAL A 25 -2.58 5.55 10.67
C VAL A 25 -1.38 4.77 11.22
N ASN A 26 -1.45 4.35 12.49
CA ASN A 26 -0.36 3.58 13.11
C ASN A 26 -0.27 2.18 12.53
N LYS A 27 -1.44 1.59 12.24
CA LYS A 27 -1.52 0.21 11.74
C LYS A 27 -2.77 0.06 10.87
N LEU A 28 -2.60 -0.64 9.76
CA LEU A 28 -3.69 -1.18 8.96
C LEU A 28 -3.58 -2.71 8.89
N THR A 29 -4.68 -3.41 9.15
CA THR A 29 -4.77 -4.86 8.95
C THR A 29 -5.91 -5.18 8.00
N VAL A 30 -5.70 -6.16 7.10
CA VAL A 30 -6.75 -6.68 6.23
C VAL A 30 -6.75 -8.21 6.33
N GLU A 31 -7.92 -8.73 6.69
CA GLU A 31 -8.19 -10.17 6.77
C GLU A 31 -9.28 -10.52 5.76
N ARG A 32 -9.08 -11.59 4.99
CA ARG A 32 -10.04 -12.06 3.98
C ARG A 32 -10.10 -13.57 3.93
N LYS A 33 -11.24 -14.10 3.52
CA LYS A 33 -11.44 -15.56 3.38
C LYS A 33 -10.71 -16.20 2.21
N ASP A 34 -10.32 -15.41 1.21
CA ASP A 34 -9.64 -15.88 -0.01
C ASP A 34 -8.12 -15.95 0.12
N ILE A 35 -7.56 -15.50 1.25
CA ILE A 35 -6.13 -15.50 1.56
C ILE A 35 -5.87 -16.21 2.89
N ASP A 36 -4.71 -16.80 3.05
CA ASP A 36 -4.28 -17.54 4.24
C ASP A 36 -3.32 -16.75 5.14
N TYR A 37 -3.24 -15.43 4.91
CA TYR A 37 -2.43 -14.49 5.68
C TYR A 37 -3.26 -13.25 6.06
N THR A 38 -2.80 -12.50 7.05
CA THR A 38 -3.25 -11.15 7.32
C THR A 38 -2.31 -10.16 6.62
N LEU A 39 -2.83 -9.25 5.80
CA LEU A 39 -2.04 -8.13 5.31
C LEU A 39 -1.94 -7.10 6.43
N GLU A 40 -0.71 -6.80 6.87
CA GLU A 40 -0.46 -5.86 7.95
C GLU A 40 0.55 -4.81 7.51
N LEU A 41 0.17 -3.54 7.66
CA LEU A 41 0.97 -2.37 7.33
C LEU A 41 1.13 -1.53 8.60
N ASP A 42 2.37 -1.27 8.99
CA ASP A 42 2.72 -0.47 10.17
C ASP A 42 3.35 0.86 9.74
N TYR A 43 3.09 1.90 10.53
CA TYR A 43 3.70 3.22 10.34
C TYR A 43 5.18 3.17 10.68
N ASP A 44 6.00 3.66 9.77
CA ASP A 44 7.45 3.83 9.96
C ASP A 44 7.76 5.32 10.11
N GLU A 45 8.04 5.73 11.35
CA GLU A 45 8.35 7.12 11.70
C GLU A 45 9.65 7.60 11.04
N ASP A 46 10.64 6.73 10.91
CA ASP A 46 11.93 7.07 10.29
C ASP A 46 11.75 7.30 8.79
N ALA A 47 10.99 6.46 8.10
CA ALA A 47 10.64 6.64 6.69
C ALA A 47 9.79 7.90 6.47
N ALA A 48 8.79 8.13 7.32
CA ALA A 48 7.90 9.30 7.24
C ALA A 48 8.64 10.64 7.41
N ASN A 49 9.65 10.66 8.29
CA ASN A 49 10.46 11.85 8.57
C ASN A 49 11.69 11.99 7.65
N ASN A 50 11.97 11.03 6.79
CA ASN A 50 13.14 11.02 5.92
C ASN A 50 12.94 11.94 4.72
N THR A 51 13.26 13.23 4.88
CA THR A 51 13.18 14.23 3.81
C THR A 51 14.21 14.01 2.69
N ASN A 52 15.25 13.21 2.92
CA ASN A 52 16.30 12.92 1.95
C ASN A 52 15.82 11.98 0.84
N MET A 53 14.81 11.17 1.10
CA MET A 53 14.26 10.21 0.15
C MET A 53 13.23 10.79 -0.83
N GLY A 54 12.90 12.08 -0.69
CA GLY A 54 12.13 12.83 -1.67
C GLY A 54 10.75 12.27 -2.01
N GLY A 55 10.10 11.57 -1.05
CA GLY A 55 8.78 10.94 -1.27
C GLY A 55 8.82 9.64 -2.07
N THR A 56 9.99 9.03 -2.23
CA THR A 56 10.15 7.71 -2.89
C THR A 56 9.87 6.54 -1.96
N VAL A 57 9.89 6.77 -0.64
CA VAL A 57 9.61 5.78 0.39
C VAL A 57 8.26 6.09 1.03
N ALA A 58 7.41 5.09 1.14
CA ALA A 58 6.13 5.21 1.84
C ALA A 58 6.36 5.39 3.34
N SER A 59 5.43 6.08 4.01
CA SER A 59 5.43 6.25 5.47
C SER A 59 5.02 4.99 6.24
N HIS A 60 4.75 3.91 5.53
CA HIS A 60 4.37 2.62 6.10
C HIS A 60 5.21 1.53 5.46
N GLU A 61 5.43 0.47 6.21
CA GLU A 61 6.02 -0.77 5.73
C GLU A 61 5.02 -1.93 5.85
N MET A 62 5.16 -2.92 5.01
CA MET A 62 4.44 -4.17 5.17
C MET A 62 5.22 -5.05 6.16
N VAL A 63 4.53 -5.53 7.21
CA VAL A 63 5.11 -6.44 8.20
C VAL A 63 4.59 -7.87 8.04
N SER A 64 3.43 -8.03 7.43
CA SER A 64 2.83 -9.34 7.14
C SER A 64 2.14 -9.28 5.75
N PRO A 65 2.20 -10.36 4.96
CA PRO A 65 2.78 -11.69 5.23
C PRO A 65 4.32 -11.73 5.24
N VAL A 66 4.98 -10.74 4.67
CA VAL A 66 6.45 -10.64 4.64
C VAL A 66 6.87 -9.19 4.78
N PRO A 67 8.00 -8.91 5.44
CA PRO A 67 8.53 -7.54 5.53
C PRO A 67 8.87 -7.00 4.14
N ALA A 68 8.35 -5.81 3.81
CA ALA A 68 8.65 -5.16 2.54
C ALA A 68 8.40 -3.65 2.57
N TYR A 69 9.22 -2.91 1.84
CA TYR A 69 8.94 -1.51 1.52
C TYR A 69 7.74 -1.38 0.59
N LEU A 70 6.98 -0.31 0.74
CA LEU A 70 5.78 -0.05 -0.03
C LEU A 70 5.99 1.01 -1.12
N SER A 71 5.23 0.87 -2.19
CA SER A 71 5.08 1.93 -3.19
C SER A 71 4.16 3.01 -2.66
N VAL A 72 4.63 4.26 -2.60
CA VAL A 72 3.85 5.42 -2.12
C VAL A 72 2.48 5.48 -2.79
N ASP A 73 2.46 5.53 -4.13
CA ASP A 73 1.23 5.73 -4.89
C ASP A 73 0.22 4.58 -4.72
N ARG A 74 0.72 3.36 -4.55
CA ARG A 74 -0.13 2.17 -4.49
C ARG A 74 -0.57 1.81 -3.08
N SER A 75 0.24 2.14 -2.07
CA SER A 75 -0.11 1.88 -0.67
C SER A 75 -0.97 2.97 -0.04
N THR A 76 -0.82 4.23 -0.46
CA THR A 76 -1.58 5.35 0.11
C THR A 76 -3.10 5.12 0.09
N PRO A 77 -3.72 4.70 -1.04
CA PRO A 77 -5.16 4.42 -1.05
C PRO A 77 -5.57 3.28 -0.10
N VAL A 78 -4.66 2.34 0.16
CA VAL A 78 -4.92 1.22 1.07
C VAL A 78 -4.84 1.69 2.52
N VAL A 79 -3.84 2.50 2.86
CA VAL A 79 -3.60 2.99 4.23
C VAL A 79 -4.64 4.03 4.65
N THR A 80 -4.92 5.01 3.80
CA THR A 80 -5.76 6.16 4.17
C THR A 80 -7.14 6.18 3.51
N GLY A 81 -7.43 5.21 2.65
CA GLY A 81 -8.62 5.20 1.81
C GLY A 81 -9.96 5.12 2.54
N MET A 82 -9.96 4.79 3.85
CA MET A 82 -11.20 4.87 4.65
C MET A 82 -11.63 6.33 4.89
N PHE A 83 -10.68 7.28 4.96
CA PHE A 83 -11.04 8.69 5.06
C PHE A 83 -11.67 9.16 3.76
N GLY A 84 -12.91 9.59 3.84
CA GLY A 84 -13.71 10.00 2.68
C GLY A 84 -14.28 8.83 1.85
N LEU A 85 -14.26 7.60 2.37
CA LEU A 85 -14.85 6.44 1.70
C LEU A 85 -16.32 6.70 1.37
N LYS A 86 -16.66 6.56 0.09
CA LYS A 86 -18.00 6.76 -0.43
C LYS A 86 -18.58 5.45 -0.97
N ALA A 87 -19.80 5.19 -0.57
CA ALA A 87 -20.63 4.15 -1.14
C ALA A 87 -21.40 4.65 -2.36
N GLU A 88 -21.86 3.75 -3.19
CA GLU A 88 -22.82 4.02 -4.27
C GLU A 88 -24.18 4.43 -3.68
N LYS A 89 -24.62 3.69 -2.67
CA LYS A 89 -25.88 3.96 -1.96
C LYS A 89 -25.89 3.38 -0.55
N VAL A 90 -26.77 3.89 0.28
CA VAL A 90 -27.21 3.23 1.51
C VAL A 90 -28.15 2.10 1.12
N ALA A 91 -27.75 0.86 1.34
CA ALA A 91 -28.55 -0.31 1.01
C ALA A 91 -29.64 -0.55 2.08
N VAL A 92 -29.25 -0.52 3.36
CA VAL A 92 -30.18 -0.72 4.49
C VAL A 92 -29.80 0.26 5.61
N PRO A 93 -30.67 1.24 5.94
CA PRO A 93 -30.53 2.06 7.14
C PRO A 93 -31.06 1.29 8.35
N HIS A 94 -30.40 1.41 9.49
CA HIS A 94 -30.77 0.74 10.75
C HIS A 94 -30.98 -0.78 10.57
N PRO A 95 -29.94 -1.52 10.12
CA PRO A 95 -30.10 -2.92 9.77
C PRO A 95 -30.42 -3.80 10.97
N SER A 96 -31.35 -4.72 10.78
CA SER A 96 -31.61 -5.81 11.73
C SER A 96 -30.51 -6.89 11.62
N ALA A 97 -30.47 -7.82 12.57
CA ALA A 97 -29.58 -8.97 12.49
C ALA A 97 -29.80 -9.82 11.22
N GLU A 98 -31.06 -9.88 10.76
CA GLU A 98 -31.41 -10.58 9.52
C GLU A 98 -30.88 -9.84 8.28
N ASP A 99 -30.92 -8.51 8.26
CA ASP A 99 -30.35 -7.71 7.17
C ASP A 99 -28.83 -7.88 7.10
N ILE A 100 -28.16 -7.91 8.26
CA ILE A 100 -26.71 -8.14 8.37
C ILE A 100 -26.35 -9.53 7.83
N ALA A 101 -27.10 -10.56 8.21
CA ALA A 101 -26.90 -11.91 7.71
C ALA A 101 -27.17 -12.04 6.20
N ASN A 102 -28.24 -11.41 5.70
CA ASN A 102 -28.57 -11.41 4.28
C ASN A 102 -27.52 -10.68 3.43
N ALA A 103 -26.83 -9.71 4.00
CA ALA A 103 -25.71 -9.02 3.36
C ALA A 103 -24.36 -9.78 3.49
N GLY A 104 -24.33 -10.93 4.21
CA GLY A 104 -23.13 -11.72 4.46
C GLY A 104 -22.12 -11.01 5.38
N LEU A 105 -22.61 -10.17 6.30
CA LEU A 105 -21.78 -9.37 7.20
C LEU A 105 -21.71 -9.95 8.62
N ASP A 106 -22.50 -10.97 8.94
CA ASP A 106 -22.40 -11.78 10.15
C ASP A 106 -21.26 -12.82 10.09
N ASP A 107 -20.89 -13.23 8.86
CA ASP A 107 -19.69 -14.02 8.55
C ASP A 107 -19.02 -13.38 7.32
N PRO A 108 -18.32 -12.25 7.49
CA PRO A 108 -17.89 -11.41 6.39
C PRO A 108 -16.83 -12.08 5.50
N PHE A 109 -16.78 -11.67 4.24
CA PHE A 109 -15.70 -12.04 3.33
C PHE A 109 -14.37 -11.46 3.79
N GLY A 110 -14.38 -10.23 4.30
CA GLY A 110 -13.20 -9.61 4.83
C GLY A 110 -13.46 -8.45 5.78
N THR A 111 -12.39 -8.07 6.46
CA THR A 111 -12.36 -6.96 7.41
C THR A 111 -11.08 -6.16 7.20
N ALA A 112 -11.21 -4.85 7.13
CA ALA A 112 -10.09 -3.93 7.16
C ALA A 112 -10.15 -3.09 8.44
N THR A 113 -9.08 -3.10 9.23
CA THR A 113 -9.00 -2.36 10.50
C THR A 113 -7.90 -1.31 10.40
N MET A 114 -8.26 -0.05 10.60
CA MET A 114 -7.37 1.10 10.60
C MET A 114 -7.29 1.69 12.00
N ALA A 115 -6.14 1.55 12.66
CA ALA A 115 -5.85 2.10 13.97
C ALA A 115 -5.04 3.39 13.84
N CYS A 116 -5.57 4.50 14.37
CA CYS A 116 -4.98 5.83 14.24
C CYS A 116 -4.26 6.28 15.53
N ALA A 117 -3.30 7.19 15.37
CA ALA A 117 -2.51 7.76 16.47
C ALA A 117 -3.35 8.61 17.45
N ASP A 118 -4.50 9.13 17.00
CA ASP A 118 -5.46 9.85 17.83
C ASP A 118 -6.31 8.94 18.73
N GLY A 119 -6.08 7.62 18.67
CA GLY A 119 -6.78 6.59 19.45
C GLY A 119 -8.05 6.06 18.79
N ASN A 120 -8.47 6.60 17.65
CA ASN A 120 -9.60 6.07 16.92
C ASN A 120 -9.22 4.77 16.19
N THR A 121 -10.18 3.84 16.12
CA THR A 121 -10.05 2.62 15.34
C THR A 121 -11.28 2.45 14.47
N TYR A 122 -11.06 2.37 13.18
CA TYR A 122 -12.09 2.18 12.18
C TYR A 122 -12.03 0.74 11.68
N VAL A 123 -13.19 0.06 11.71
CA VAL A 123 -13.33 -1.35 11.29
C VAL A 123 -14.36 -1.38 10.18
N LEU A 124 -13.89 -1.66 8.98
CA LEU A 124 -14.71 -1.82 7.79
C LEU A 124 -14.88 -3.31 7.52
N THR A 125 -16.11 -3.79 7.69
CA THR A 125 -16.50 -5.18 7.41
C THR A 125 -17.22 -5.24 6.07
N PHE A 126 -16.88 -6.21 5.21
CA PHE A 126 -17.48 -6.35 3.88
C PHE A 126 -17.81 -7.81 3.53
N GLY A 127 -18.93 -7.99 2.85
CA GLY A 127 -19.43 -9.28 2.38
C GLY A 127 -18.79 -9.74 1.08
N GLU A 128 -19.36 -10.79 0.48
CA GLU A 128 -18.93 -11.34 -0.80
C GLU A 128 -19.18 -10.35 -1.96
N ARG A 129 -18.34 -10.48 -3.00
CA ARG A 129 -18.49 -9.73 -4.24
C ARG A 129 -19.74 -10.17 -5.00
N PHE A 130 -20.52 -9.21 -5.45
CA PHE A 130 -21.60 -9.43 -6.42
C PHE A 130 -21.51 -8.43 -7.57
N THR A 131 -22.24 -8.69 -8.65
CA THR A 131 -22.28 -7.82 -9.84
C THR A 131 -23.70 -7.39 -10.15
N GLU A 132 -23.86 -6.12 -10.50
CA GLU A 132 -25.09 -5.61 -11.08
C GLU A 132 -24.80 -5.23 -12.55
N LYS A 133 -25.75 -5.55 -13.43
CA LYS A 133 -25.68 -5.20 -14.85
C LYS A 133 -26.59 -4.03 -15.10
N ASP A 134 -26.05 -2.98 -15.69
CA ASP A 134 -26.83 -1.87 -16.20
C ASP A 134 -27.57 -2.34 -17.49
N GLU A 135 -28.89 -2.32 -17.44
CA GLU A 135 -29.72 -2.78 -18.54
C GLU A 135 -29.68 -1.84 -19.76
N GLU A 136 -29.32 -0.57 -19.58
CA GLU A 136 -29.29 0.42 -20.66
C GLU A 136 -28.02 0.32 -21.51
N ASN A 137 -26.86 0.17 -20.85
CA ASN A 137 -25.57 0.15 -21.55
C ASN A 137 -24.85 -1.20 -21.51
N GLY A 138 -25.38 -2.17 -20.76
CA GLY A 138 -24.84 -3.53 -20.65
C GLY A 138 -23.58 -3.65 -19.80
N THR A 139 -23.17 -2.57 -19.10
CA THR A 139 -21.99 -2.57 -18.23
C THR A 139 -22.25 -3.37 -16.97
N GLU A 140 -21.30 -4.22 -16.59
CA GLU A 140 -21.32 -4.94 -15.32
C GLU A 140 -20.43 -4.23 -14.31
N THR A 141 -20.98 -3.88 -13.15
CA THR A 141 -20.24 -3.25 -12.05
C THR A 141 -20.18 -4.21 -10.86
N ALA A 142 -18.98 -4.35 -10.29
CA ALA A 142 -18.77 -5.13 -9.09
C ALA A 142 -19.09 -4.30 -7.85
N TYR A 143 -19.78 -4.92 -6.91
CA TYR A 143 -20.19 -4.32 -5.64
C TYR A 143 -19.93 -5.26 -4.47
N TYR A 144 -19.92 -4.67 -3.28
CA TYR A 144 -19.89 -5.33 -1.99
C TYR A 144 -20.87 -4.64 -1.07
N TYR A 145 -21.50 -5.41 -0.18
CA TYR A 145 -22.12 -4.83 1.00
C TYR A 145 -21.05 -4.60 2.06
N ALA A 146 -21.11 -3.45 2.73
CA ALA A 146 -20.11 -3.09 3.74
C ALA A 146 -20.76 -2.31 4.89
N MET A 147 -20.17 -2.44 6.08
CA MET A 147 -20.49 -1.66 7.28
C MET A 147 -19.21 -1.10 7.88
N LEU A 148 -19.29 0.10 8.41
CA LEU A 148 -18.23 0.71 9.22
C LEU A 148 -18.69 0.72 10.68
N ASN A 149 -17.79 0.37 11.61
CA ASN A 149 -18.11 0.41 13.03
C ASN A 149 -18.56 1.82 13.46
N GLY A 150 -19.58 1.87 14.32
CA GLY A 150 -20.18 3.13 14.76
C GLY A 150 -21.15 3.78 13.78
N VAL A 151 -21.35 3.21 12.60
CA VAL A 151 -22.33 3.67 11.59
C VAL A 151 -23.45 2.64 11.47
N ASP A 152 -24.68 3.06 11.71
CA ASP A 152 -25.86 2.20 11.75
C ASP A 152 -26.51 2.08 10.35
N ALA A 153 -25.75 1.56 9.39
CA ALA A 153 -26.20 1.35 8.02
C ALA A 153 -25.37 0.29 7.30
N ILE A 154 -26.01 -0.45 6.40
CA ILE A 154 -25.34 -1.26 5.37
C ILE A 154 -25.24 -0.42 4.11
N TYR A 155 -24.05 -0.36 3.55
CA TYR A 155 -23.73 0.34 2.31
C TYR A 155 -23.49 -0.63 1.16
N GLN A 156 -23.82 -0.20 -0.06
CA GLN A 156 -23.35 -0.84 -1.29
C GLN A 156 -22.16 -0.03 -1.81
N VAL A 157 -20.99 -0.65 -1.84
CA VAL A 157 -19.73 -0.02 -2.23
C VAL A 157 -19.25 -0.65 -3.53
N THR A 158 -18.76 0.17 -4.47
CA THR A 158 -18.17 -0.35 -5.72
C THR A 158 -16.85 -1.05 -5.43
N GLY A 159 -16.50 -2.06 -6.25
CA GLY A 159 -15.22 -2.75 -6.11
C GLY A 159 -14.02 -1.84 -6.25
N GLU A 160 -14.13 -0.75 -7.02
CA GLU A 160 -13.07 0.25 -7.17
C GLU A 160 -12.81 1.03 -5.88
N ASN A 161 -13.86 1.34 -5.12
CA ASN A 161 -13.75 2.08 -3.86
C ASN A 161 -13.37 1.18 -2.68
N LEU A 162 -13.62 -0.12 -2.78
CA LEU A 162 -13.33 -1.09 -1.72
C LEU A 162 -11.99 -1.80 -1.98
N VAL A 163 -10.91 -1.03 -2.00
CA VAL A 163 -9.57 -1.51 -2.37
C VAL A 163 -9.09 -2.71 -1.54
N TRP A 164 -9.48 -2.79 -0.28
CA TRP A 164 -9.08 -3.87 0.64
C TRP A 164 -9.63 -5.24 0.24
N ALA A 165 -10.71 -5.28 -0.54
CA ALA A 165 -11.31 -6.54 -1.00
C ALA A 165 -10.44 -7.31 -1.99
N THR A 166 -9.49 -6.65 -2.63
CA THR A 166 -8.67 -7.25 -3.69
C THR A 166 -7.17 -7.02 -3.56
N THR A 167 -6.74 -6.04 -2.76
CA THR A 167 -5.31 -5.71 -2.59
C THR A 167 -4.52 -6.91 -2.11
N THR A 168 -3.40 -7.14 -2.78
CA THR A 168 -2.41 -8.17 -2.43
C THR A 168 -1.07 -7.53 -2.06
N PRO A 169 -0.15 -8.24 -1.36
CA PRO A 169 1.19 -7.76 -1.07
C PRO A 169 1.94 -7.29 -2.31
N THR A 170 1.81 -8.00 -3.43
CA THR A 170 2.50 -7.68 -4.68
C THR A 170 1.96 -6.44 -5.36
N ASP A 171 0.70 -6.07 -5.11
CA ASP A 171 0.12 -4.84 -5.66
C ASP A 171 0.72 -3.58 -5.06
N ILE A 172 1.09 -3.63 -3.77
CA ILE A 172 1.52 -2.46 -3.01
C ILE A 172 3.01 -2.44 -2.68
N ALA A 173 3.72 -3.57 -2.81
CA ALA A 173 5.15 -3.64 -2.56
C ALA A 173 5.94 -2.71 -3.50
N SER A 174 7.00 -2.09 -2.98
CA SER A 174 7.91 -1.27 -3.78
C SER A 174 8.62 -2.13 -4.82
N LYS A 175 8.75 -1.59 -6.03
CA LYS A 175 9.56 -2.18 -7.10
C LYS A 175 10.98 -1.58 -7.16
N LEU A 176 11.32 -0.70 -6.24
CA LEU A 176 12.66 -0.10 -6.17
C LEU A 176 13.65 -1.15 -5.68
N VAL A 177 14.79 -1.26 -6.38
CA VAL A 177 15.89 -2.14 -5.98
C VAL A 177 16.57 -1.64 -4.70
N LEU A 178 16.70 -0.33 -4.60
CA LEU A 178 17.33 0.36 -3.49
C LEU A 178 16.40 1.48 -3.01
N GLY A 179 16.19 1.56 -1.70
CA GLY A 179 15.43 2.63 -1.05
C GLY A 179 16.27 3.50 -0.11
N THR A 180 17.58 3.22 0.02
CA THR A 180 18.46 3.89 0.98
C THR A 180 19.02 5.21 0.39
N TYR A 181 19.10 6.24 1.21
CA TYR A 181 19.75 7.48 0.81
C TYR A 181 21.25 7.27 0.59
N VAL A 182 21.81 7.89 -0.44
CA VAL A 182 23.18 7.65 -0.91
C VAL A 182 24.28 7.78 0.15
N TRP A 183 24.09 8.68 1.11
CA TRP A 183 25.08 8.90 2.18
C TRP A 183 24.80 8.09 3.47
N ASP A 184 23.68 7.35 3.51
CA ASP A 184 23.35 6.39 4.58
C ASP A 184 23.88 4.98 4.25
N VAL A 185 24.41 4.79 3.04
CA VAL A 185 25.03 3.53 2.60
C VAL A 185 26.45 3.46 3.11
N GLY A 186 26.76 2.52 3.98
CA GLY A 186 28.12 2.27 4.47
C GLY A 186 28.98 1.52 3.47
N SER A 187 28.40 0.56 2.74
CA SER A 187 29.08 -0.19 1.70
C SER A 187 28.13 -0.59 0.56
N LEU A 188 28.66 -0.72 -0.63
CA LEU A 188 27.94 -1.22 -1.81
C LEU A 188 28.88 -2.13 -2.61
N ASP A 189 28.53 -3.40 -2.73
CA ASP A 189 29.23 -4.38 -3.51
C ASP A 189 28.47 -4.64 -4.83
N VAL A 190 29.13 -4.43 -5.94
CA VAL A 190 28.57 -4.65 -7.29
C VAL A 190 29.43 -5.67 -8.02
N SER A 191 28.80 -6.70 -8.58
CA SER A 191 29.45 -7.70 -9.40
C SER A 191 28.88 -7.66 -10.81
N VAL A 192 29.77 -7.56 -11.82
CA VAL A 192 29.38 -7.60 -13.24
C VAL A 192 30.25 -8.65 -13.92
N GLY A 193 29.72 -9.82 -14.17
CA GLY A 193 30.49 -10.97 -14.60
C GLY A 193 31.56 -11.33 -13.55
N GLU A 194 32.82 -11.36 -13.96
CA GLU A 194 33.94 -11.64 -13.05
C GLU A 194 34.48 -10.39 -12.34
N GLN A 195 34.01 -9.21 -12.72
CA GLN A 195 34.49 -7.95 -12.14
C GLN A 195 33.72 -7.64 -10.85
N LYS A 196 34.44 -7.19 -9.83
CA LYS A 196 33.88 -6.79 -8.53
C LYS A 196 34.26 -5.35 -8.22
N PHE A 197 33.28 -4.58 -7.83
CA PHE A 197 33.38 -3.18 -7.44
C PHE A 197 32.89 -3.05 -6.01
N GLN A 198 33.81 -2.75 -5.09
CA GLN A 198 33.50 -2.60 -3.67
C GLN A 198 33.60 -1.13 -3.29
N PHE A 199 32.48 -0.49 -3.08
CA PHE A 199 32.42 0.87 -2.58
C PHE A 199 32.34 0.85 -1.06
N GLN A 200 33.11 1.74 -0.41
CA GLN A 200 32.98 2.05 1.01
C GLN A 200 32.69 3.54 1.12
N VAL A 201 31.68 3.89 1.89
CA VAL A 201 31.24 5.26 2.10
C VAL A 201 31.33 5.57 3.59
N THR A 202 31.95 6.69 3.91
CA THR A 202 32.03 7.22 5.28
C THR A 202 31.58 8.68 5.26
N GLY A 203 31.12 9.19 6.40
CA GLY A 203 30.41 10.47 6.47
C GLY A 203 28.92 10.31 6.22
N SER A 204 28.13 11.30 6.63
CA SER A 204 26.64 11.21 6.64
C SER A 204 26.00 12.23 5.71
N ASP A 205 26.77 13.02 4.98
CA ASP A 205 26.27 14.05 4.08
C ASP A 205 27.23 14.32 2.92
N LYS A 206 26.76 15.14 1.96
CA LYS A 206 27.53 15.48 0.78
C LYS A 206 28.91 16.10 1.08
N ASP A 207 29.02 16.86 2.15
CA ASP A 207 30.24 17.62 2.45
C ASP A 207 31.28 16.74 3.15
N THR A 208 30.85 15.90 4.06
CA THR A 208 31.68 15.01 4.88
C THR A 208 31.95 13.66 4.25
N ALA A 209 31.16 13.27 3.21
CA ALA A 209 31.29 11.97 2.59
C ALA A 209 32.67 11.76 1.94
N VAL A 210 33.26 10.60 2.24
CA VAL A 210 34.45 10.06 1.59
C VAL A 210 34.12 8.69 1.02
N VAL A 211 34.45 8.49 -0.25
CA VAL A 211 34.14 7.25 -0.97
C VAL A 211 35.44 6.61 -1.46
N THR A 212 35.55 5.31 -1.23
CA THR A 212 36.64 4.49 -1.86
C THR A 212 36.02 3.43 -2.75
N LEU A 213 36.73 3.06 -3.80
CA LEU A 213 36.43 1.95 -4.69
C LEU A 213 37.59 0.96 -4.67
N ASN A 214 37.34 -0.29 -4.29
CA ASN A 214 38.34 -1.33 -4.12
C ASN A 214 39.52 -0.89 -3.23
N GLY A 215 39.24 -0.06 -2.22
CA GLY A 215 40.22 0.49 -1.29
C GLY A 215 40.95 1.76 -1.76
N GLU A 216 40.72 2.22 -2.98
CA GLU A 216 41.30 3.46 -3.51
C GLU A 216 40.29 4.61 -3.43
N SER A 217 40.77 5.83 -3.14
CA SER A 217 39.92 7.02 -3.09
C SER A 217 39.29 7.28 -4.45
N THR A 218 38.00 7.52 -4.49
CA THR A 218 37.27 7.82 -5.72
C THR A 218 36.44 9.11 -5.58
N ASP A 219 36.03 9.65 -6.72
CA ASP A 219 35.22 10.87 -6.78
C ASP A 219 33.81 10.60 -6.28
N LYS A 220 33.43 11.28 -5.22
CA LYS A 220 32.10 11.10 -4.57
C LYS A 220 30.93 11.53 -5.45
N GLU A 221 31.13 12.48 -6.39
CA GLU A 221 30.06 12.89 -7.30
C GLU A 221 29.81 11.82 -8.37
N ARG A 222 30.85 11.13 -8.84
CA ARG A 222 30.71 9.97 -9.74
C ARG A 222 30.01 8.81 -9.04
N TYR A 223 30.35 8.54 -7.78
CA TYR A 223 29.65 7.55 -6.98
C TYR A 223 28.17 7.92 -6.82
N ARG A 224 27.86 9.16 -6.47
CA ARG A 224 26.49 9.64 -6.33
C ARG A 224 25.68 9.50 -7.62
N GLN A 225 26.29 9.80 -8.79
CA GLN A 225 25.64 9.62 -10.10
C GLN A 225 25.37 8.14 -10.40
N PHE A 226 26.33 7.28 -10.11
CA PHE A 226 26.17 5.83 -10.25
C PHE A 226 25.07 5.30 -9.32
N TYR A 227 25.10 5.71 -8.06
CA TYR A 227 24.09 5.32 -7.08
C TYR A 227 22.68 5.82 -7.47
N SER A 228 22.58 7.04 -8.00
CA SER A 228 21.33 7.58 -8.52
C SER A 228 20.78 6.76 -9.69
N PHE A 229 21.64 6.20 -10.52
CA PHE A 229 21.23 5.26 -11.57
C PHE A 229 20.61 4.00 -10.96
N LEU A 230 21.23 3.43 -9.92
CA LEU A 230 20.68 2.26 -9.21
C LEU A 230 19.34 2.57 -8.52
N LEU A 231 19.22 3.74 -7.89
CA LEU A 231 17.95 4.18 -7.26
C LEU A 231 16.79 4.29 -8.26
N ASN A 232 17.07 4.60 -9.52
CA ASN A 232 16.05 4.68 -10.56
C ASN A 232 15.77 3.32 -11.24
N THR A 233 16.48 2.28 -10.82
CA THR A 233 16.24 0.92 -11.34
C THR A 233 15.04 0.33 -10.60
N THR A 234 14.03 -0.07 -11.36
CA THR A 234 12.82 -0.69 -10.85
C THR A 234 12.66 -2.10 -11.39
N ALA A 235 12.15 -2.99 -10.56
CA ALA A 235 11.74 -4.31 -11.01
C ALA A 235 10.52 -4.22 -11.94
N GLU A 236 10.41 -5.13 -12.87
CA GLU A 236 9.24 -5.24 -13.75
C GLU A 236 8.03 -5.74 -12.96
N THR A 237 8.21 -6.80 -12.20
CA THR A 237 7.17 -7.37 -11.34
C THR A 237 7.72 -7.74 -9.97
N VAL A 238 6.79 -7.94 -9.03
CA VAL A 238 7.06 -8.49 -7.69
C VAL A 238 6.32 -9.80 -7.58
N LYS A 239 6.98 -10.83 -7.08
CA LYS A 239 6.36 -12.13 -6.78
C LYS A 239 6.45 -12.40 -5.29
N LEU A 240 5.38 -12.92 -4.72
CA LEU A 240 5.38 -13.52 -3.40
C LEU A 240 5.58 -15.02 -3.57
N ASP A 241 6.70 -15.54 -3.07
CA ASP A 241 7.02 -16.97 -3.11
C ASP A 241 7.32 -17.46 -1.69
N GLY A 242 6.31 -18.07 -1.07
CA GLY A 242 6.39 -18.51 0.32
C GLY A 242 6.53 -17.32 1.28
N GLU A 243 7.67 -17.23 1.95
CA GLU A 243 7.94 -16.23 2.99
C GLU A 243 8.77 -15.03 2.46
N GLU A 244 8.98 -14.92 1.16
CA GLU A 244 9.82 -13.86 0.57
C GLU A 244 9.12 -13.16 -0.59
N LEU A 245 9.34 -11.84 -0.69
CA LEU A 245 9.05 -11.06 -1.89
C LEU A 245 10.28 -11.02 -2.79
N THR A 246 10.12 -11.49 -4.02
CA THR A 246 11.19 -11.47 -5.02
C THR A 246 10.89 -10.40 -6.07
N LEU A 247 11.89 -9.54 -6.34
CA LEU A 247 11.84 -8.58 -7.43
C LEU A 247 12.28 -9.29 -8.72
N VAL A 248 11.46 -9.20 -9.76
CA VAL A 248 11.72 -9.86 -11.04
C VAL A 248 12.10 -8.83 -12.08
N TYR A 249 13.26 -9.07 -12.72
CA TYR A 249 13.78 -8.30 -13.84
C TYR A 249 13.81 -9.17 -15.08
N GLU A 250 13.11 -8.75 -16.12
CA GLU A 250 13.22 -9.36 -17.44
C GLU A 250 13.89 -8.36 -18.39
N SER A 251 15.04 -8.70 -18.94
CA SER A 251 15.66 -7.92 -19.98
C SER A 251 15.70 -8.73 -21.27
N GLU A 252 14.75 -8.49 -22.17
CA GLU A 252 14.77 -9.07 -23.50
C GLU A 252 16.00 -8.65 -24.31
N ILE A 253 16.55 -7.46 -24.02
CA ILE A 253 17.69 -6.90 -24.73
C ILE A 253 19.02 -7.60 -24.35
N LEU A 254 19.13 -8.10 -23.12
CA LEU A 254 20.36 -8.68 -22.59
C LEU A 254 20.27 -10.19 -22.35
N GLY A 255 19.09 -10.80 -22.51
CA GLY A 255 18.89 -12.22 -22.25
C GLY A 255 19.13 -12.61 -20.77
N ILE A 256 18.98 -11.67 -19.87
CA ILE A 256 19.14 -11.88 -18.42
C ILE A 256 17.76 -12.09 -17.82
N THR A 257 17.55 -13.28 -17.29
CA THR A 257 16.42 -13.62 -16.42
C THR A 257 17.02 -13.93 -15.05
N GLU A 258 16.73 -13.16 -14.04
CA GLU A 258 17.03 -13.46 -12.63
C GLU A 258 15.75 -13.46 -11.81
#